data_0b6e4b16a55b339d0543d42b882f2d4c
#
_entry.id   0b6e4b16a55b339d0543d42b882f2d4c
#
_cell.length_a   1.000
_cell.length_b   1.000
_cell.length_c   1.000
_cell.angle_alpha   90.00
_cell.angle_beta   90.00
_cell.angle_gamma   90.00
#
_symmetry.space_group_name_H-M   'P 1'
#
loop_
_entity.id
_entity.type
_entity.pdbx_description
1 polymer ?
#
loop_
_entity_poly.entity_id
_entity_poly.type
_entity_poly.pdbx_seq_one_letter_code
_entity_poly.pdbx_strand_id
1 'polypeptide(L)'
;MTPEEEAKRLIAEYEAAQQDRRPIRTYADDQAGPDNKLYSDSGNAERLIALADGKARYEPSWGLWLTWDGQRWTIDHSDLQAQELAKGIAAQLRTRSNETRNEKAQKALHNWSIRSENVHGITGTIKLARSSPGIAISHTQLDDDPWTLNCQNGLLDLRTMILHAPNPDSLVTKLAGCAYDQAAPAPHFHQFLTDTFPDPEVLNYTQRYIGYCLTGDVTEQQISMWWGAGRNGKSTLINIVAAMLGDYAVTIGRDILIAQKHESHDTKFVDLFRSRLAVCVELKETERLDASRIKALTGGDTIMARRMRENYWRFHPTHKLLVATNHKPRADAKDFALWRRIHLVPFTKTVEETDVDPQLANEIIANELPGVLAWAAQGCLEYQQHRLAAPKAVVDATQSYKNETDTVEQFLTNCGIQAGPQVAGETSSTAFRAAHDEWCEDAGENPRSHWNKVSAHLKQEGCVNRRVHGGRLWSHVSMPGITQETTQYDR
;
A
#
# COMPACT_ATOMS: atom_id res chain seq x y z
N MET A 1 -9.12 23.78 -24.49
CA MET A 1 -9.29 24.16 -23.08
C MET A 1 -7.93 24.06 -22.44
N THR A 2 -7.41 25.17 -21.94
CA THR A 2 -6.09 25.17 -21.29
C THR A 2 -6.21 24.57 -19.87
N PRO A 3 -5.12 24.05 -19.30
CA PRO A 3 -5.15 23.53 -17.91
C PRO A 3 -5.66 24.55 -16.89
N GLU A 4 -5.51 25.84 -17.18
CA GLU A 4 -5.99 26.94 -16.35
C GLU A 4 -7.51 27.15 -16.46
N GLU A 5 -8.09 26.92 -17.63
CA GLU A 5 -9.54 26.95 -17.84
C GLU A 5 -10.24 25.75 -17.22
N GLU A 6 -9.58 24.59 -17.21
CA GLU A 6 -10.07 23.36 -16.58
C GLU A 6 -10.05 23.47 -15.05
N ALA A 7 -8.97 24.05 -14.48
CA ALA A 7 -8.88 24.34 -13.05
C ALA A 7 -9.96 25.35 -12.59
N LYS A 8 -10.20 26.42 -13.35
CA LYS A 8 -11.27 27.39 -13.05
C LYS A 8 -12.66 26.78 -13.15
N ARG A 9 -12.87 25.86 -14.09
CA ARG A 9 -14.14 25.14 -14.22
C ARG A 9 -14.39 24.22 -13.03
N LEU A 10 -13.37 23.46 -12.60
CA LEU A 10 -13.44 22.56 -11.44
C LEU A 10 -13.68 23.34 -10.14
N ILE A 11 -13.05 24.50 -9.98
CA ILE A 11 -13.29 25.39 -8.83
C ILE A 11 -14.74 25.91 -8.85
N ALA A 12 -15.24 26.35 -10.00
CA ALA A 12 -16.62 26.84 -10.13
C ALA A 12 -17.66 25.72 -9.91
N GLU A 13 -17.39 24.50 -10.39
CA GLU A 13 -18.25 23.32 -10.14
C GLU A 13 -18.22 22.91 -8.66
N TYR A 14 -17.07 23.02 -7.99
CA TYR A 14 -16.93 22.79 -6.55
C TYR A 14 -17.65 23.84 -5.71
N GLU A 15 -17.53 25.12 -6.06
CA GLU A 15 -18.23 26.22 -5.39
C GLU A 15 -19.76 26.14 -5.62
N ALA A 16 -20.22 25.77 -6.81
CA ALA A 16 -21.62 25.54 -7.11
C ALA A 16 -22.21 24.36 -6.33
N ALA A 17 -21.43 23.27 -6.18
CA ALA A 17 -21.82 22.12 -5.36
C ALA A 17 -21.86 22.45 -3.86
N GLN A 18 -21.07 23.41 -3.40
CA GLN A 18 -21.15 23.94 -2.03
C GLN A 18 -22.37 24.85 -1.82
N GLN A 19 -22.76 25.62 -2.83
CA GLN A 19 -23.95 26.50 -2.76
C GLN A 19 -25.27 25.73 -2.78
N ASP A 20 -25.31 24.53 -3.37
CA ASP A 20 -26.52 23.69 -3.37
C ASP A 20 -26.66 22.83 -2.09
N ARG A 21 -25.72 22.93 -1.14
CA ARG A 21 -25.91 22.43 0.22
C ARG A 21 -27.00 23.24 0.88
N ARG A 22 -28.25 22.76 0.78
CA ARG A 22 -29.35 23.31 1.59
C ARG A 22 -28.85 23.38 3.04
N PRO A 23 -28.94 24.57 3.70
CA PRO A 23 -28.55 24.67 5.09
C PRO A 23 -29.31 23.58 5.85
N ILE A 24 -28.58 22.76 6.60
CA ILE A 24 -29.18 21.81 7.57
C ILE A 24 -30.09 22.72 8.41
N ARG A 25 -31.41 22.52 8.28
CA ARG A 25 -32.38 23.30 9.05
C ARG A 25 -31.99 23.16 10.52
N THR A 26 -31.44 24.23 11.08
CA THR A 26 -31.22 24.31 12.50
C THR A 26 -32.59 24.26 13.16
N TYR A 27 -32.72 23.39 14.16
CA TYR A 27 -33.95 23.17 14.93
C TYR A 27 -34.43 24.44 15.71
N ALA A 28 -33.97 25.61 15.37
CA ALA A 28 -34.34 26.91 16.00
C ALA A 28 -35.74 27.41 15.62
N ASP A 29 -36.38 26.85 14.59
CA ASP A 29 -37.67 27.35 14.08
C ASP A 29 -38.91 26.58 14.56
N ASP A 30 -38.83 25.89 15.70
CA ASP A 30 -39.94 25.17 16.31
C ASP A 30 -40.99 26.10 16.99
N GLN A 31 -41.40 27.12 16.32
CA GLN A 31 -42.67 27.82 16.60
C GLN A 31 -43.73 27.34 15.63
N ALA A 32 -44.00 26.06 15.51
CA ALA A 32 -45.08 25.69 14.63
C ALA A 32 -45.65 24.31 14.99
N GLY A 33 -46.91 24.31 15.09
CA GLY A 33 -47.92 23.32 14.87
C GLY A 33 -47.59 21.80 14.87
N PRO A 34 -48.59 20.96 14.86
CA PRO A 34 -48.47 19.55 15.19
C PRO A 34 -47.77 18.74 14.07
N ASP A 35 -46.48 18.91 13.91
CA ASP A 35 -45.72 17.98 13.07
C ASP A 35 -45.56 16.69 13.85
N ASN A 36 -46.30 15.65 13.44
CA ASN A 36 -46.29 14.30 14.03
C ASN A 36 -44.90 13.63 14.11
N LYS A 37 -43.87 14.23 13.50
CA LYS A 37 -42.49 13.80 13.56
C LYS A 37 -41.81 14.02 14.92
N LEU A 38 -42.32 14.95 15.74
CA LEU A 38 -41.68 15.33 17.01
C LEU A 38 -41.55 14.17 17.98
N TYR A 39 -42.49 13.24 17.97
CA TYR A 39 -42.56 12.07 18.84
C TYR A 39 -42.42 10.75 18.04
N SER A 40 -41.39 10.63 17.27
CA SER A 40 -41.10 9.44 16.45
C SER A 40 -39.60 9.11 16.45
N ASP A 41 -39.26 7.86 16.16
CA ASP A 41 -37.86 7.43 15.99
C ASP A 41 -37.17 8.16 14.82
N SER A 42 -37.94 8.54 13.79
CA SER A 42 -37.44 9.38 12.69
C SER A 42 -37.08 10.79 13.17
N GLY A 43 -37.93 11.41 14.02
CA GLY A 43 -37.61 12.69 14.65
C GLY A 43 -36.38 12.60 15.58
N ASN A 44 -36.22 11.48 16.27
CA ASN A 44 -35.04 11.23 17.06
C ASN A 44 -33.79 11.03 16.19
N ALA A 45 -33.90 10.41 15.02
CA ALA A 45 -32.80 10.32 14.07
C ALA A 45 -32.32 11.70 13.59
N GLU A 46 -33.27 12.63 13.30
CA GLU A 46 -32.94 14.02 12.97
C GLU A 46 -32.24 14.75 14.13
N ARG A 47 -32.65 14.50 15.38
CA ARG A 47 -31.98 15.03 16.59
C ARG A 47 -30.59 14.47 16.77
N LEU A 48 -30.40 13.16 16.51
CA LEU A 48 -29.07 12.53 16.55
C LEU A 48 -28.12 13.22 15.58
N ILE A 49 -28.57 13.50 14.35
CA ILE A 49 -27.77 14.17 13.33
C ILE A 49 -27.38 15.58 13.79
N ALA A 50 -28.33 16.32 14.37
CA ALA A 50 -28.07 17.65 14.90
C ALA A 50 -27.08 17.62 16.07
N LEU A 51 -27.19 16.62 16.98
CA LEU A 51 -26.26 16.43 18.08
C LEU A 51 -24.87 16.00 17.62
N ALA A 52 -24.80 15.22 16.58
CA ALA A 52 -23.54 14.80 15.99
C ALA A 52 -22.74 15.98 15.41
N ASP A 53 -23.40 17.09 15.09
CA ASP A 53 -22.79 18.33 14.60
C ASP A 53 -21.73 18.08 13.50
N GLY A 54 -22.10 17.26 12.52
CA GLY A 54 -21.18 16.87 11.44
C GLY A 54 -20.07 15.89 11.83
N LYS A 55 -20.03 15.41 13.09
CA LYS A 55 -18.95 14.55 13.61
C LYS A 55 -19.28 13.06 13.65
N ALA A 56 -20.36 12.65 13.01
CA ALA A 56 -20.71 11.24 12.83
C ALA A 56 -20.98 10.93 11.35
N ARG A 57 -20.53 9.78 10.89
CA ARG A 57 -20.78 9.23 9.55
C ARG A 57 -21.08 7.74 9.66
N TYR A 58 -21.75 7.20 8.67
CA TYR A 58 -22.02 5.76 8.58
C TYR A 58 -21.61 5.22 7.20
N GLU A 59 -20.82 4.18 7.16
CA GLU A 59 -20.44 3.50 5.92
C GLU A 59 -21.26 2.21 5.76
N PRO A 60 -22.23 2.20 4.79
CA PRO A 60 -23.19 1.10 4.67
C PRO A 60 -22.58 -0.25 4.26
N SER A 61 -21.53 -0.27 3.44
CA SER A 61 -20.92 -1.52 2.98
C SER A 61 -20.10 -2.20 4.09
N TRP A 62 -19.56 -1.43 5.01
CA TRP A 62 -18.90 -1.92 6.22
C TRP A 62 -19.89 -2.18 7.36
N GLY A 63 -21.04 -1.51 7.33
CA GLY A 63 -22.00 -1.56 8.42
C GLY A 63 -21.53 -0.84 9.70
N LEU A 64 -20.61 0.10 9.59
CA LEU A 64 -19.90 0.74 10.70
C LEU A 64 -20.16 2.26 10.74
N TRP A 65 -20.26 2.77 11.97
CA TRP A 65 -20.20 4.18 12.23
C TRP A 65 -18.75 4.67 12.29
N LEU A 66 -18.57 5.92 11.91
CA LEU A 66 -17.32 6.67 12.02
C LEU A 66 -17.58 7.92 12.83
N THR A 67 -16.64 8.28 13.69
CA THR A 67 -16.70 9.50 14.51
C THR A 67 -15.45 10.32 14.32
N TRP A 68 -15.62 11.64 14.34
CA TRP A 68 -14.53 12.60 14.22
C TRP A 68 -13.88 12.83 15.60
N ASP A 69 -12.57 12.54 15.73
CA ASP A 69 -11.83 12.67 16.99
C ASP A 69 -11.18 14.07 17.19
N GLY A 70 -11.34 14.96 16.20
CA GLY A 70 -10.72 16.26 16.16
C GLY A 70 -9.60 16.39 15.11
N GLN A 71 -9.09 15.24 14.64
CA GLN A 71 -8.02 15.17 13.64
C GLN A 71 -8.35 14.25 12.46
N ARG A 72 -9.14 13.18 12.72
CA ARG A 72 -9.50 12.17 11.70
C ARG A 72 -10.81 11.48 12.01
N TRP A 73 -11.32 10.73 11.06
CA TRP A 73 -12.45 9.84 11.23
C TRP A 73 -11.97 8.47 11.73
N THR A 74 -12.50 8.04 12.85
CA THR A 74 -12.20 6.75 13.48
C THR A 74 -13.42 5.84 13.46
N ILE A 75 -13.22 4.53 13.40
CA ILE A 75 -14.31 3.56 13.46
C ILE A 75 -14.90 3.57 14.87
N ASP A 76 -16.21 3.76 14.97
CA ASP A 76 -16.96 3.62 16.22
C ASP A 76 -17.27 2.14 16.47
N HIS A 77 -16.38 1.48 17.19
CA HIS A 77 -16.53 0.06 17.50
C HIS A 77 -17.76 -0.19 18.36
N SER A 78 -18.63 -1.10 17.91
CA SER A 78 -19.87 -1.47 18.61
C SER A 78 -20.89 -0.33 18.74
N ASP A 79 -20.83 0.68 17.88
CA ASP A 79 -21.73 1.85 17.85
C ASP A 79 -21.74 2.63 19.19
N LEU A 80 -20.62 2.65 19.93
CA LEU A 80 -20.57 3.22 21.28
C LEU A 80 -20.89 4.71 21.29
N GLN A 81 -20.28 5.49 20.41
CA GLN A 81 -20.51 6.94 20.32
C GLN A 81 -21.92 7.23 19.76
N ALA A 82 -22.37 6.46 18.78
CA ALA A 82 -23.72 6.58 18.25
C ALA A 82 -24.77 6.29 19.33
N GLN A 83 -24.53 5.34 20.22
CA GLN A 83 -25.41 5.05 21.37
C GLN A 83 -25.42 6.20 22.37
N GLU A 84 -24.26 6.78 22.70
CA GLU A 84 -24.20 7.93 23.61
C GLU A 84 -24.90 9.16 23.02
N LEU A 85 -24.78 9.42 21.73
CA LEU A 85 -25.54 10.47 21.06
C LEU A 85 -27.07 10.21 21.17
N ALA A 86 -27.51 8.97 20.95
CA ALA A 86 -28.92 8.62 21.08
C ALA A 86 -29.44 8.77 22.52
N LYS A 87 -28.65 8.40 23.56
CA LYS A 87 -28.97 8.65 24.96
C LYS A 87 -29.05 10.16 25.28
N GLY A 88 -28.19 10.97 24.69
CA GLY A 88 -28.19 12.42 24.81
C GLY A 88 -29.51 13.05 24.36
N ILE A 89 -30.21 12.48 23.40
CA ILE A 89 -31.54 12.92 22.94
C ILE A 89 -32.56 12.84 24.09
N ALA A 90 -32.57 11.73 24.82
CA ALA A 90 -33.51 11.55 25.94
C ALA A 90 -33.28 12.62 27.03
N ALA A 91 -32.02 12.94 27.33
CA ALA A 91 -31.68 14.00 28.26
C ALA A 91 -32.16 15.37 27.78
N GLN A 92 -31.93 15.72 26.52
CA GLN A 92 -32.42 16.97 25.92
C GLN A 92 -33.95 17.07 25.96
N LEU A 93 -34.66 15.99 25.65
CA LEU A 93 -36.13 15.94 25.71
C LEU A 93 -36.64 16.18 27.14
N ARG A 94 -35.97 15.67 28.16
CA ARG A 94 -36.30 15.92 29.58
C ARG A 94 -36.10 17.38 29.95
N THR A 95 -34.97 17.96 29.57
CA THR A 95 -34.71 19.40 29.80
C THR A 95 -35.80 20.23 29.17
N ARG A 96 -36.12 19.98 27.90
CA ARG A 96 -37.17 20.71 27.17
C ARG A 96 -38.55 20.47 27.78
N SER A 97 -38.84 19.29 28.31
CA SER A 97 -40.08 19.02 29.04
C SER A 97 -40.21 19.93 30.29
N ASN A 98 -39.14 20.07 31.05
CA ASN A 98 -39.12 20.90 32.26
C ASN A 98 -39.28 22.40 31.97
N GLU A 99 -38.86 22.86 30.80
CA GLU A 99 -38.93 24.25 30.34
C GLU A 99 -40.30 24.56 29.70
N THR A 100 -41.09 23.53 29.34
CA THR A 100 -42.37 23.70 28.61
C THR A 100 -43.49 24.06 29.59
N ARG A 101 -44.14 25.23 29.37
CA ARG A 101 -45.25 25.74 30.21
C ARG A 101 -46.60 25.05 29.97
N ASN A 102 -46.80 24.44 28.83
CA ASN A 102 -48.03 23.75 28.48
C ASN A 102 -48.01 22.34 29.06
N GLU A 103 -48.82 22.02 30.05
CA GLU A 103 -48.86 20.74 30.78
C GLU A 103 -49.06 19.54 29.85
N LYS A 104 -49.89 19.67 28.81
CA LYS A 104 -50.09 18.58 27.85
C LYS A 104 -48.85 18.28 27.04
N ALA A 105 -48.18 19.33 26.56
CA ALA A 105 -46.91 19.22 25.82
C ALA A 105 -45.77 18.74 26.72
N GLN A 106 -45.71 19.24 27.94
CA GLN A 106 -44.77 18.77 28.98
C GLN A 106 -44.86 17.26 29.22
N LYS A 107 -46.06 16.77 29.49
CA LYS A 107 -46.32 15.34 29.70
C LYS A 107 -45.99 14.51 28.46
N ALA A 108 -46.28 14.99 27.28
CA ALA A 108 -45.94 14.32 26.02
C ALA A 108 -44.43 14.18 25.83
N LEU A 109 -43.67 15.30 26.02
CA LEU A 109 -42.20 15.29 25.97
C LEU A 109 -41.58 14.39 27.01
N HIS A 110 -42.08 14.42 28.23
CA HIS A 110 -41.61 13.55 29.30
C HIS A 110 -41.79 12.04 28.95
N ASN A 111 -43.01 11.66 28.53
CA ASN A 111 -43.26 10.28 28.13
C ASN A 111 -42.41 9.85 26.94
N TRP A 112 -42.19 10.78 25.97
CA TRP A 112 -41.34 10.49 24.83
C TRP A 112 -39.86 10.36 25.22
N SER A 113 -39.38 11.14 26.18
CA SER A 113 -38.01 11.02 26.67
C SER A 113 -37.75 9.63 27.29
N ILE A 114 -38.70 9.11 28.09
CA ILE A 114 -38.62 7.76 28.67
C ILE A 114 -38.59 6.69 27.57
N ARG A 115 -39.48 6.81 26.56
CA ARG A 115 -39.54 5.88 25.44
C ARG A 115 -38.24 5.90 24.63
N SER A 116 -37.68 7.07 24.39
CA SER A 116 -36.44 7.28 23.62
C SER A 116 -35.20 6.70 24.32
N GLU A 117 -35.24 6.57 25.64
CA GLU A 117 -34.16 6.00 26.45
C GLU A 117 -34.18 4.45 26.50
N ASN A 118 -35.29 3.84 26.10
CA ASN A 118 -35.38 2.38 26.01
C ASN A 118 -34.51 1.83 24.87
N VAL A 119 -34.08 0.56 25.02
CA VAL A 119 -33.23 -0.11 23.99
C VAL A 119 -33.85 -0.03 22.60
N HIS A 120 -35.16 -0.21 22.46
CA HIS A 120 -35.85 -0.09 21.16
C HIS A 120 -35.81 1.33 20.60
N GLY A 121 -35.98 2.36 21.43
CA GLY A 121 -35.88 3.77 21.00
C GLY A 121 -34.49 4.16 20.56
N ILE A 122 -33.46 3.76 21.32
CA ILE A 122 -32.06 3.98 20.97
C ILE A 122 -31.71 3.25 19.66
N THR A 123 -32.03 1.96 19.56
CA THR A 123 -31.72 1.15 18.37
C THR A 123 -32.47 1.67 17.14
N GLY A 124 -33.75 2.01 17.28
CA GLY A 124 -34.58 2.58 16.21
C GLY A 124 -34.01 3.91 15.70
N THR A 125 -33.64 4.79 16.61
CA THR A 125 -33.00 6.08 16.32
C THR A 125 -31.71 5.90 15.51
N ILE A 126 -30.78 5.07 16.01
CA ILE A 126 -29.49 4.79 15.34
C ILE A 126 -29.74 4.17 13.96
N LYS A 127 -30.65 3.19 13.86
CA LYS A 127 -30.95 2.51 12.60
C LYS A 127 -31.52 3.46 11.55
N LEU A 128 -32.40 4.38 11.92
CA LEU A 128 -32.96 5.36 11.00
C LEU A 128 -31.97 6.44 10.62
N ALA A 129 -31.10 6.87 11.53
CA ALA A 129 -30.07 7.85 11.25
C ALA A 129 -29.06 7.38 10.20
N ARG A 130 -28.78 6.07 10.08
CA ARG A 130 -27.83 5.49 9.12
C ARG A 130 -28.08 5.86 7.66
N SER A 131 -29.36 6.06 7.29
CA SER A 131 -29.77 6.40 5.91
C SER A 131 -29.96 7.88 5.67
N SER A 132 -29.69 8.72 6.66
CA SER A 132 -29.96 10.15 6.55
C SER A 132 -28.89 10.88 5.71
N PRO A 133 -29.31 11.92 4.96
CA PRO A 133 -28.36 12.76 4.23
C PRO A 133 -27.29 13.35 5.17
N GLY A 134 -26.04 13.35 4.74
CA GLY A 134 -24.89 13.82 5.51
C GLY A 134 -24.36 12.84 6.56
N ILE A 135 -25.06 11.73 6.81
CA ILE A 135 -24.57 10.62 7.67
C ILE A 135 -24.00 9.48 6.82
N ALA A 136 -24.77 8.98 5.84
CA ALA A 136 -24.32 7.92 4.95
C ALA A 136 -23.22 8.43 4.01
N ILE A 137 -22.06 7.75 4.03
CA ILE A 137 -20.92 8.00 3.13
C ILE A 137 -20.42 6.68 2.55
N SER A 138 -19.80 6.75 1.38
CA SER A 138 -19.07 5.60 0.83
C SER A 138 -17.62 5.60 1.31
N HIS A 139 -17.07 4.41 1.58
CA HIS A 139 -15.64 4.24 1.86
C HIS A 139 -14.74 4.78 0.73
N THR A 140 -15.27 4.92 -0.49
CA THR A 140 -14.52 5.49 -1.60
C THR A 140 -14.23 6.99 -1.44
N GLN A 141 -15.02 7.68 -0.60
CA GLN A 141 -14.85 9.11 -0.28
C GLN A 141 -13.82 9.34 0.84
N LEU A 142 -13.47 8.27 1.58
CA LEU A 142 -12.50 8.36 2.67
C LEU A 142 -11.07 8.43 2.11
N ASP A 143 -10.26 9.37 2.62
CA ASP A 143 -8.86 9.58 2.20
C ASP A 143 -8.70 9.63 0.67
N ASP A 144 -9.61 10.31 -0.03
CA ASP A 144 -9.68 10.27 -1.49
C ASP A 144 -8.61 11.13 -2.18
N ASP A 145 -8.16 12.24 -1.55
CA ASP A 145 -7.07 13.03 -2.11
C ASP A 145 -5.70 12.36 -1.84
N PRO A 146 -5.02 11.85 -2.87
CA PRO A 146 -3.73 11.17 -2.72
C PRO A 146 -2.59 12.13 -2.33
N TRP A 147 -2.79 13.43 -2.39
CA TRP A 147 -1.77 14.45 -2.11
C TRP A 147 -1.96 15.12 -0.74
N THR A 148 -2.97 14.76 0.02
CA THR A 148 -3.17 15.25 1.39
C THR A 148 -2.60 14.25 2.39
N LEU A 149 -1.66 14.67 3.23
CA LEU A 149 -1.13 13.91 4.37
C LEU A 149 -1.67 14.51 5.66
N ASN A 150 -2.39 13.72 6.45
CA ASN A 150 -2.87 14.17 7.75
C ASN A 150 -1.78 14.02 8.80
N CYS A 151 -1.22 15.12 9.27
CA CYS A 151 -0.21 15.22 10.32
C CYS A 151 -0.85 15.55 11.67
N GLN A 152 -0.13 15.36 12.78
CA GLN A 152 -0.65 15.64 14.12
C GLN A 152 -1.08 17.10 14.34
N ASN A 153 -0.55 18.04 13.56
CA ASN A 153 -0.87 19.47 13.64
C ASN A 153 -1.70 19.98 12.45
N GLY A 154 -2.17 19.11 11.55
CA GLY A 154 -3.06 19.52 10.44
C GLY A 154 -2.87 18.69 9.17
N LEU A 155 -3.56 19.13 8.12
CA LEU A 155 -3.57 18.51 6.80
C LEU A 155 -2.50 19.17 5.93
N LEU A 156 -1.44 18.42 5.60
CA LEU A 156 -0.37 18.88 4.72
C LEU A 156 -0.76 18.61 3.26
N ASP A 157 -0.89 19.65 2.45
CA ASP A 157 -0.95 19.52 1.01
C ASP A 157 0.47 19.29 0.45
N LEU A 158 0.73 18.08 -0.03
CA LEU A 158 2.03 17.65 -0.55
C LEU A 158 2.40 18.30 -1.90
N ARG A 159 1.47 18.97 -2.58
CA ARG A 159 1.76 19.72 -3.80
C ARG A 159 2.41 21.06 -3.49
N THR A 160 1.93 21.71 -2.42
CA THR A 160 2.29 23.08 -2.05
C THR A 160 3.11 23.17 -0.78
N MET A 161 3.17 22.09 0.02
CA MET A 161 3.73 22.03 1.37
C MET A 161 3.04 23.00 2.36
N ILE A 162 1.79 23.38 2.08
CA ILE A 162 0.98 24.21 2.98
C ILE A 162 0.24 23.31 3.96
N LEU A 163 0.33 23.66 5.24
CA LEU A 163 -0.38 23.00 6.31
C LEU A 163 -1.73 23.70 6.56
N HIS A 164 -2.83 22.96 6.49
CA HIS A 164 -4.18 23.41 6.75
C HIS A 164 -4.68 22.89 8.10
N ALA A 165 -5.63 23.60 8.72
CA ALA A 165 -6.26 23.09 9.95
C ALA A 165 -7.02 21.79 9.70
N PRO A 166 -7.13 20.90 10.69
CA PRO A 166 -7.95 19.68 10.60
C PRO A 166 -9.40 20.03 10.23
N ASN A 167 -9.96 19.30 9.28
CA ASN A 167 -11.31 19.55 8.79
C ASN A 167 -12.07 18.22 8.63
N PRO A 168 -13.22 18.01 9.28
CA PRO A 168 -14.01 16.79 9.12
C PRO A 168 -14.50 16.55 7.70
N ASP A 169 -14.69 17.61 6.89
CA ASP A 169 -15.09 17.48 5.49
C ASP A 169 -13.99 16.88 4.59
N SER A 170 -12.75 16.86 5.03
CA SER A 170 -11.66 16.19 4.32
C SER A 170 -11.75 14.67 4.36
N LEU A 171 -12.63 14.11 5.18
CA LEU A 171 -12.91 12.67 5.32
C LEU A 171 -11.66 11.79 5.50
N VAL A 172 -10.61 12.33 6.12
CA VAL A 172 -9.36 11.60 6.38
C VAL A 172 -9.52 10.64 7.55
N THR A 173 -9.03 9.41 7.40
CA THR A 173 -9.08 8.36 8.43
C THR A 173 -7.70 7.99 8.98
N LYS A 174 -6.64 8.38 8.30
CA LYS A 174 -5.27 8.08 8.66
C LYS A 174 -4.59 9.28 9.33
N LEU A 175 -3.60 9.02 10.16
CA LEU A 175 -2.82 10.04 10.86
C LEU A 175 -1.34 9.66 10.82
N ALA A 176 -0.49 10.59 10.40
CA ALA A 176 0.97 10.44 10.48
C ALA A 176 1.44 10.44 11.93
N GLY A 177 2.59 9.83 12.18
CA GLY A 177 3.13 9.66 13.53
C GLY A 177 3.68 10.94 14.17
N CYS A 178 3.74 12.05 13.42
CA CYS A 178 4.31 13.32 13.91
C CYS A 178 3.63 14.55 13.32
N ALA A 179 3.94 15.71 13.90
CA ALA A 179 3.62 17.01 13.35
C ALA A 179 4.54 17.33 12.15
N TYR A 180 4.06 18.12 11.20
CA TYR A 180 4.88 18.69 10.14
C TYR A 180 5.46 20.04 10.58
N ASP A 181 6.77 20.13 10.53
CA ASP A 181 7.52 21.38 10.70
C ASP A 181 8.69 21.37 9.70
N GLN A 182 8.61 22.24 8.70
CA GLN A 182 9.63 22.33 7.63
C GLN A 182 11.03 22.66 8.16
N ALA A 183 11.13 23.35 9.28
CA ALA A 183 12.39 23.80 9.88
C ALA A 183 12.91 22.86 10.98
N ALA A 184 12.18 21.78 11.29
CA ALA A 184 12.56 20.85 12.35
C ALA A 184 13.93 20.21 12.07
N PRO A 185 14.86 20.20 13.01
CA PRO A 185 16.16 19.54 12.84
C PRO A 185 16.03 18.01 13.01
N ALA A 186 16.95 17.28 12.32
CA ALA A 186 17.09 15.83 12.48
C ALA A 186 18.58 15.42 12.36
N PRO A 187 19.46 15.89 13.24
CA PRO A 187 20.89 15.69 13.11
C PRO A 187 21.31 14.21 13.17
N HIS A 188 20.76 13.41 14.09
CA HIS A 188 21.09 11.99 14.21
C HIS A 188 20.55 11.21 12.99
N PHE A 189 19.36 11.56 12.49
CA PHE A 189 18.83 10.97 11.28
C PHE A 189 19.69 11.26 10.06
N HIS A 190 20.15 12.51 9.88
CA HIS A 190 21.02 12.87 8.76
C HIS A 190 22.39 12.18 8.83
N GLN A 191 22.97 12.09 10.05
CA GLN A 191 24.20 11.33 10.25
C GLN A 191 24.01 9.86 9.89
N PHE A 192 22.95 9.25 10.40
CA PHE A 192 22.58 7.86 10.08
C PHE A 192 22.43 7.62 8.58
N LEU A 193 21.81 8.54 7.84
CA LEU A 193 21.67 8.41 6.38
C LEU A 193 23.01 8.48 5.67
N THR A 194 23.88 9.43 6.07
CA THR A 194 25.25 9.57 5.52
C THR A 194 26.07 8.32 5.79
N ASP A 195 25.91 7.74 6.97
CA ASP A 195 26.59 6.51 7.35
C ASP A 195 26.07 5.29 6.62
N THR A 196 24.79 5.24 6.30
CA THR A 196 24.11 4.11 5.63
C THR A 196 24.37 4.13 4.12
N PHE A 197 24.37 5.29 3.50
CA PHE A 197 24.44 5.47 2.05
C PHE A 197 25.72 6.19 1.63
N PRO A 198 26.80 5.46 1.32
CA PRO A 198 28.03 6.08 0.83
C PRO A 198 27.88 6.66 -0.58
N ASP A 199 26.90 6.18 -1.37
CA ASP A 199 26.56 6.71 -2.69
C ASP A 199 25.43 7.76 -2.57
N PRO A 200 25.70 9.05 -2.83
CA PRO A 200 24.71 10.11 -2.71
C PRO A 200 23.54 9.96 -3.72
N GLU A 201 23.77 9.31 -4.86
CA GLU A 201 22.69 9.09 -5.84
C GLU A 201 21.67 8.07 -5.30
N VAL A 202 22.13 7.03 -4.60
CA VAL A 202 21.27 6.05 -3.94
C VAL A 202 20.52 6.70 -2.77
N LEU A 203 21.17 7.59 -1.99
CA LEU A 203 20.52 8.36 -0.93
C LEU A 203 19.41 9.26 -1.50
N ASN A 204 19.70 10.03 -2.54
CA ASN A 204 18.73 10.92 -3.18
C ASN A 204 17.54 10.14 -3.78
N TYR A 205 17.81 8.98 -4.37
CA TYR A 205 16.76 8.08 -4.84
C TYR A 205 15.89 7.57 -3.69
N THR A 206 16.52 7.17 -2.58
CA THR A 206 15.82 6.69 -1.38
C THR A 206 14.96 7.81 -0.78
N GLN A 207 15.45 9.05 -0.76
CA GLN A 207 14.70 10.22 -0.33
C GLN A 207 13.46 10.46 -1.21
N ARG A 208 13.62 10.44 -2.54
CA ARG A 208 12.48 10.56 -3.47
C ARG A 208 11.48 9.42 -3.30
N TYR A 209 11.96 8.19 -3.10
CA TYR A 209 11.09 7.04 -2.86
C TYR A 209 10.28 7.19 -1.56
N ILE A 210 10.91 7.60 -0.46
CA ILE A 210 10.22 7.85 0.81
C ILE A 210 9.27 9.05 0.65
N GLY A 211 9.66 10.09 -0.06
CA GLY A 211 8.79 11.22 -0.42
C GLY A 211 7.58 10.79 -1.25
N TYR A 212 7.77 9.92 -2.22
CA TYR A 212 6.68 9.29 -2.97
C TYR A 212 5.75 8.47 -2.05
N CYS A 213 6.30 7.83 -1.02
CA CYS A 213 5.51 7.11 -0.01
C CYS A 213 4.66 8.04 0.88
N LEU A 214 4.89 9.35 0.91
CA LEU A 214 3.97 10.30 1.56
C LEU A 214 2.66 10.46 0.79
N THR A 215 2.66 10.20 -0.52
CA THR A 215 1.51 10.35 -1.39
C THR A 215 0.66 9.08 -1.46
N GLY A 216 -0.58 9.18 -1.94
CA GLY A 216 -1.41 8.05 -2.36
C GLY A 216 -1.24 7.70 -3.85
N ASP A 217 -0.35 8.37 -4.57
CA ASP A 217 -0.05 8.10 -5.98
C ASP A 217 0.64 6.74 -6.15
N VAL A 218 0.25 5.99 -7.19
CA VAL A 218 0.79 4.66 -7.52
C VAL A 218 1.26 4.56 -8.98
N THR A 219 1.44 5.68 -9.65
CA THR A 219 1.74 5.75 -11.09
C THR A 219 3.06 5.09 -11.47
N GLU A 220 4.04 5.00 -10.57
CA GLU A 220 5.33 4.34 -10.81
C GLU A 220 5.21 2.82 -10.93
N GLN A 221 4.13 2.23 -10.42
CA GLN A 221 3.87 0.78 -10.48
C GLN A 221 5.04 -0.08 -9.97
N GLN A 222 5.68 0.33 -8.89
CA GLN A 222 6.99 -0.16 -8.47
C GLN A 222 6.92 -0.91 -7.13
N ILE A 223 7.84 -1.87 -6.97
CA ILE A 223 8.20 -2.49 -5.71
C ILE A 223 9.67 -2.18 -5.41
N SER A 224 9.94 -1.55 -4.28
CA SER A 224 11.32 -1.29 -3.83
C SER A 224 11.81 -2.45 -2.97
N MET A 225 12.92 -3.07 -3.38
CA MET A 225 13.55 -4.14 -2.65
C MET A 225 14.86 -3.66 -2.03
N TRP A 226 14.89 -3.49 -0.73
CA TRP A 226 16.08 -3.08 0.01
C TRP A 226 16.89 -4.32 0.39
N TRP A 227 18.02 -4.48 -0.25
CA TRP A 227 18.85 -5.68 -0.13
C TRP A 227 20.21 -5.38 0.49
N GLY A 228 20.70 -6.29 1.33
CA GLY A 228 22.04 -6.23 1.92
C GLY A 228 22.24 -7.30 2.99
N ALA A 229 23.49 -7.64 3.26
CA ALA A 229 23.89 -8.82 4.03
C ALA A 229 23.56 -8.81 5.55
N GLY A 230 22.90 -7.75 6.05
CA GLY A 230 22.61 -7.57 7.47
C GLY A 230 23.43 -6.44 8.09
N ARG A 231 23.02 -5.94 9.26
CA ARG A 231 23.66 -4.82 9.98
C ARG A 231 24.00 -3.61 9.10
N ASN A 232 23.11 -3.22 8.22
CA ASN A 232 23.31 -2.18 7.20
C ASN A 232 22.24 -1.09 7.22
N GLY A 233 21.58 -0.89 8.35
CA GLY A 233 20.63 0.20 8.57
C GLY A 233 19.24 0.01 7.98
N LYS A 234 18.94 -1.04 7.17
CA LYS A 234 17.62 -1.27 6.56
C LYS A 234 16.48 -1.23 7.57
N SER A 235 16.55 -2.06 8.62
CA SER A 235 15.48 -2.16 9.63
C SER A 235 15.34 -0.87 10.43
N THR A 236 16.45 -0.22 10.74
CA THR A 236 16.48 1.09 11.40
C THR A 236 15.72 2.13 10.58
N LEU A 237 16.04 2.27 9.29
CA LEU A 237 15.38 3.22 8.40
C LEU A 237 13.88 2.89 8.23
N ILE A 238 13.52 1.62 8.08
CA ILE A 238 12.11 1.19 7.96
C ILE A 238 11.34 1.56 9.23
N ASN A 239 11.88 1.29 10.41
CA ASN A 239 11.23 1.60 11.68
C ASN A 239 10.99 3.11 11.84
N ILE A 240 11.98 3.93 11.50
CA ILE A 240 11.86 5.40 11.54
C ILE A 240 10.79 5.87 10.54
N VAL A 241 10.84 5.41 9.29
CA VAL A 241 9.86 5.80 8.26
C VAL A 241 8.45 5.32 8.60
N ALA A 242 8.31 4.10 9.12
CA ALA A 242 7.02 3.58 9.56
C ALA A 242 6.45 4.39 10.74
N ALA A 243 7.29 4.75 11.72
CA ALA A 243 6.89 5.61 12.82
C ALA A 243 6.49 7.01 12.35
N MET A 244 7.21 7.61 11.41
CA MET A 244 6.87 8.89 10.79
C MET A 244 5.52 8.84 10.06
N LEU A 245 5.28 7.78 9.28
CA LEU A 245 4.05 7.60 8.52
C LEU A 245 2.85 7.22 9.40
N GLY A 246 3.05 6.68 10.58
CA GLY A 246 1.97 6.27 11.48
C GLY A 246 0.99 5.30 10.80
N ASP A 247 -0.31 5.64 10.80
CA ASP A 247 -1.36 4.79 10.20
C ASP A 247 -1.22 4.58 8.69
N TYR A 248 -0.43 5.40 8.02
CA TYR A 248 -0.16 5.25 6.59
C TYR A 248 0.85 4.14 6.27
N ALA A 249 1.58 3.62 7.27
CA ALA A 249 2.48 2.48 7.11
C ALA A 249 1.86 1.20 7.69
N VAL A 250 1.99 0.10 6.96
CA VAL A 250 1.50 -1.22 7.40
C VAL A 250 2.55 -2.28 7.13
N THR A 251 2.64 -3.24 8.04
CA THR A 251 3.46 -4.43 7.83
C THR A 251 2.61 -5.54 7.22
N ILE A 252 3.05 -6.10 6.12
CA ILE A 252 2.36 -7.20 5.43
C ILE A 252 3.12 -8.52 5.57
N GLY A 253 2.38 -9.60 5.62
CA GLY A 253 2.97 -10.94 5.62
C GLY A 253 3.62 -11.26 4.27
N ARG A 254 4.75 -11.99 4.29
CA ARG A 254 5.45 -12.44 3.07
C ARG A 254 4.57 -13.27 2.13
N ASP A 255 3.60 -13.97 2.68
CA ASP A 255 2.63 -14.79 1.96
C ASP A 255 1.72 -13.97 1.00
N ILE A 256 1.74 -12.65 1.11
CA ILE A 256 1.10 -11.73 0.16
C ILE A 256 1.92 -11.59 -1.14
N LEU A 257 3.25 -11.74 -1.07
CA LEU A 257 4.16 -11.50 -2.21
C LEU A 257 4.75 -12.77 -2.83
N ILE A 258 4.65 -13.91 -2.14
CA ILE A 258 5.22 -15.18 -2.61
C ILE A 258 4.16 -16.11 -3.19
N ALA A 259 4.55 -16.91 -4.18
CA ALA A 259 3.70 -17.93 -4.76
C ALA A 259 3.35 -19.01 -3.74
N GLN A 260 2.06 -19.27 -3.55
CA GLN A 260 1.53 -20.25 -2.61
C GLN A 260 0.77 -21.35 -3.32
N LYS A 261 0.70 -22.53 -2.71
CA LYS A 261 -0.10 -23.67 -3.22
C LYS A 261 -1.62 -23.46 -3.04
N HIS A 262 -2.02 -22.61 -2.09
CA HIS A 262 -3.41 -22.32 -1.77
C HIS A 262 -3.64 -20.80 -1.85
N GLU A 263 -4.84 -20.39 -2.22
CA GLU A 263 -5.22 -18.98 -2.26
C GLU A 263 -5.15 -18.37 -0.86
N SER A 264 -4.60 -17.17 -0.76
CA SER A 264 -4.56 -16.42 0.49
C SER A 264 -5.95 -15.82 0.78
N HIS A 265 -6.30 -15.72 2.07
CA HIS A 265 -7.56 -15.10 2.48
C HIS A 265 -7.57 -13.59 2.20
N ASP A 266 -8.67 -13.09 1.64
CA ASP A 266 -8.86 -11.66 1.29
C ASP A 266 -8.88 -10.72 2.52
N THR A 267 -8.94 -11.26 3.72
CA THR A 267 -8.82 -10.52 4.98
C THR A 267 -7.46 -9.84 5.17
N LYS A 268 -6.41 -10.34 4.52
CA LYS A 268 -5.05 -9.78 4.58
C LYS A 268 -4.90 -8.45 3.86
N PHE A 269 -5.83 -8.12 2.96
CA PHE A 269 -5.80 -6.89 2.18
C PHE A 269 -6.51 -5.72 2.86
N VAL A 270 -7.21 -5.95 3.97
CA VAL A 270 -7.95 -4.90 4.69
C VAL A 270 -7.01 -3.78 5.15
N ASP A 271 -5.84 -4.13 5.67
CA ASP A 271 -4.88 -3.16 6.20
C ASP A 271 -4.23 -2.31 5.10
N LEU A 272 -4.29 -2.77 3.84
CA LEU A 272 -3.82 -1.99 2.70
C LEU A 272 -4.75 -0.82 2.33
N PHE A 273 -5.99 -0.81 2.85
CA PHE A 273 -6.92 0.28 2.56
C PHE A 273 -6.35 1.62 3.03
N ARG A 274 -6.14 2.51 2.06
CA ARG A 274 -5.61 3.87 2.29
C ARG A 274 -4.26 3.94 3.01
N SER A 275 -3.54 2.80 3.12
CA SER A 275 -2.13 2.82 3.47
C SER A 275 -1.30 3.38 2.31
N ARG A 276 -0.12 3.91 2.61
CA ARG A 276 0.81 4.50 1.63
C ARG A 276 2.12 3.76 1.52
N LEU A 277 2.49 3.04 2.57
CA LEU A 277 3.65 2.17 2.58
C LEU A 277 3.25 0.81 3.16
N ALA A 278 3.45 -0.24 2.37
CA ALA A 278 3.27 -1.63 2.79
C ALA A 278 4.64 -2.31 2.83
N VAL A 279 5.10 -2.64 4.04
CA VAL A 279 6.42 -3.21 4.30
C VAL A 279 6.32 -4.71 4.47
N CYS A 280 7.10 -5.45 3.68
CA CYS A 280 7.34 -6.88 3.87
C CYS A 280 8.78 -7.11 4.32
N VAL A 281 8.96 -7.88 5.38
CA VAL A 281 10.29 -8.17 5.92
C VAL A 281 10.60 -9.65 5.74
N GLU A 282 11.87 -9.95 5.40
CA GLU A 282 12.45 -11.30 5.38
C GLU A 282 11.82 -12.28 4.36
N LEU A 283 12.11 -12.07 3.09
CA LEU A 283 11.91 -13.09 2.07
C LEU A 283 13.11 -14.07 2.06
N LYS A 284 12.82 -15.36 1.89
CA LYS A 284 13.84 -16.40 1.78
C LYS A 284 14.27 -16.57 0.34
N GLU A 285 15.52 -16.99 0.13
CA GLU A 285 16.06 -17.29 -1.18
C GLU A 285 15.29 -18.41 -1.91
N THR A 286 14.81 -19.41 -1.15
CA THR A 286 14.02 -20.52 -1.69
C THR A 286 12.59 -20.15 -2.09
N GLU A 287 12.08 -18.99 -1.64
CA GLU A 287 10.73 -18.50 -1.95
C GLU A 287 10.70 -17.88 -3.35
N ARG A 288 9.58 -18.06 -4.04
CA ARG A 288 9.36 -17.50 -5.37
C ARG A 288 8.35 -16.38 -5.32
N LEU A 289 8.67 -15.23 -5.94
CA LEU A 289 7.74 -14.11 -6.07
C LEU A 289 6.51 -14.51 -6.90
N ASP A 290 5.34 -14.09 -6.44
CA ASP A 290 4.09 -14.17 -7.20
C ASP A 290 3.97 -12.95 -8.12
N ALA A 291 4.38 -13.13 -9.37
CA ALA A 291 4.38 -12.06 -10.35
C ALA A 291 2.97 -11.49 -10.62
N SER A 292 1.96 -12.34 -10.64
CA SER A 292 0.56 -11.90 -10.87
C SER A 292 0.08 -11.00 -9.74
N ARG A 293 0.36 -11.40 -8.51
CA ARG A 293 -0.05 -10.64 -7.32
C ARG A 293 0.72 -9.33 -7.17
N ILE A 294 2.04 -9.34 -7.39
CA ILE A 294 2.84 -8.10 -7.40
C ILE A 294 2.30 -7.12 -8.46
N LYS A 295 1.97 -7.61 -9.66
CA LYS A 295 1.37 -6.78 -10.72
C LYS A 295 0.03 -6.19 -10.29
N ALA A 296 -0.84 -6.97 -9.66
CA ALA A 296 -2.14 -6.51 -9.16
C ALA A 296 -1.98 -5.46 -8.05
N LEU A 297 -1.08 -5.70 -7.08
CA LEU A 297 -0.86 -4.79 -5.96
C LEU A 297 -0.16 -3.48 -6.34
N THR A 298 0.62 -3.46 -7.43
CA THR A 298 1.35 -2.28 -7.91
C THR A 298 0.71 -1.63 -9.13
N GLY A 299 -0.25 -2.30 -9.79
CA GLY A 299 -0.79 -1.90 -11.10
C GLY A 299 -1.90 -0.86 -11.05
N GLY A 300 -2.40 -0.48 -9.89
CA GLY A 300 -3.58 0.38 -9.76
C GLY A 300 -4.92 -0.36 -9.93
N ASP A 301 -4.90 -1.68 -10.13
CA ASP A 301 -6.10 -2.50 -10.20
C ASP A 301 -6.87 -2.52 -8.88
N THR A 302 -8.19 -2.66 -8.97
CA THR A 302 -9.05 -2.72 -7.79
C THR A 302 -8.75 -3.95 -6.94
N ILE A 303 -8.44 -3.74 -5.67
CA ILE A 303 -8.23 -4.79 -4.68
C ILE A 303 -9.55 -5.13 -4.00
N MET A 304 -9.84 -6.43 -3.88
CA MET A 304 -10.98 -6.94 -3.14
C MET A 304 -10.54 -7.33 -1.73
N ALA A 305 -11.27 -6.85 -0.72
CA ALA A 305 -11.01 -7.14 0.69
C ALA A 305 -12.31 -7.43 1.44
N ARG A 306 -12.19 -8.08 2.60
CA ARG A 306 -13.29 -8.24 3.56
C ARG A 306 -12.73 -8.38 4.97
N ARG A 307 -13.43 -7.85 5.96
CA ARG A 307 -13.19 -8.22 7.36
C ARG A 307 -13.84 -9.58 7.67
N MET A 308 -13.39 -10.22 8.75
CA MET A 308 -13.98 -11.51 9.16
C MET A 308 -15.49 -11.37 9.34
N ARG A 309 -16.26 -12.26 8.68
CA ARG A 309 -17.72 -12.33 8.73
C ARG A 309 -18.46 -11.11 8.16
N GLU A 310 -17.77 -10.26 7.41
CA GLU A 310 -18.33 -9.10 6.72
C GLU A 310 -18.44 -9.35 5.20
N ASN A 311 -19.13 -8.44 4.51
CA ASN A 311 -19.25 -8.46 3.05
C ASN A 311 -17.95 -8.04 2.38
N TYR A 312 -17.75 -8.45 1.12
CA TYR A 312 -16.68 -7.97 0.28
C TYR A 312 -16.90 -6.52 -0.11
N TRP A 313 -15.82 -5.77 -0.13
CA TRP A 313 -15.75 -4.43 -0.65
C TRP A 313 -14.47 -4.24 -1.47
N ARG A 314 -14.37 -3.17 -2.23
CA ARG A 314 -13.29 -2.95 -3.18
C ARG A 314 -12.71 -1.56 -3.01
N PHE A 315 -11.39 -1.44 -3.24
CA PHE A 315 -10.71 -0.16 -3.21
C PHE A 315 -9.55 -0.12 -4.20
N HIS A 316 -9.15 1.08 -4.62
CA HIS A 316 -7.93 1.29 -5.39
C HIS A 316 -6.73 1.38 -4.46
N PRO A 317 -5.59 0.75 -4.82
CA PRO A 317 -4.37 0.83 -4.01
C PRO A 317 -3.85 2.27 -3.96
N THR A 318 -3.34 2.64 -2.80
CA THR A 318 -2.62 3.91 -2.56
C THR A 318 -1.23 3.65 -2.00
N HIS A 319 -0.92 2.38 -1.74
CA HIS A 319 0.32 1.94 -1.10
C HIS A 319 1.42 1.67 -2.12
N LYS A 320 2.66 1.87 -1.68
CA LYS A 320 3.89 1.39 -2.32
C LYS A 320 4.38 0.17 -1.57
N LEU A 321 4.87 -0.82 -2.31
CA LEU A 321 5.42 -2.03 -1.74
C LEU A 321 6.91 -1.86 -1.47
N LEU A 322 7.33 -2.08 -0.22
CA LEU A 322 8.72 -2.14 0.19
C LEU A 322 9.03 -3.52 0.76
N VAL A 323 10.06 -4.14 0.24
CA VAL A 323 10.57 -5.42 0.73
C VAL A 323 11.96 -5.21 1.31
N ALA A 324 12.15 -5.53 2.59
CA ALA A 324 13.48 -5.59 3.20
C ALA A 324 13.94 -7.05 3.29
N THR A 325 15.05 -7.37 2.69
CA THR A 325 15.54 -8.75 2.65
C THR A 325 17.06 -8.85 2.63
N ASN A 326 17.58 -9.90 3.21
CA ASN A 326 19.00 -10.27 3.09
C ASN A 326 19.23 -11.24 1.92
N HIS A 327 18.18 -11.84 1.40
CA HIS A 327 18.22 -12.81 0.32
C HIS A 327 17.40 -12.31 -0.88
N LYS A 328 17.84 -12.69 -2.06
CA LYS A 328 17.14 -12.42 -3.31
C LYS A 328 16.19 -13.58 -3.59
N PRO A 329 14.85 -13.41 -3.46
CA PRO A 329 13.90 -14.48 -3.72
C PRO A 329 13.90 -14.88 -5.20
N ARG A 330 13.51 -16.11 -5.51
CA ARG A 330 13.40 -16.56 -6.90
C ARG A 330 12.33 -15.78 -7.66
N ALA A 331 12.63 -15.41 -8.91
CA ALA A 331 11.72 -14.74 -9.81
C ALA A 331 11.81 -15.38 -11.21
N ASP A 332 10.82 -15.13 -12.07
CA ASP A 332 10.92 -15.56 -13.46
C ASP A 332 11.70 -14.51 -14.27
N ALA A 333 12.91 -14.83 -14.68
CA ALA A 333 13.78 -13.92 -15.43
C ALA A 333 13.13 -13.41 -16.75
N LYS A 334 12.21 -14.18 -17.31
CA LYS A 334 11.50 -13.84 -18.56
C LYS A 334 10.24 -13.01 -18.36
N ASP A 335 9.79 -12.79 -17.11
CA ASP A 335 8.62 -11.94 -16.84
C ASP A 335 9.01 -10.47 -16.84
N PHE A 336 9.06 -9.89 -18.06
CA PHE A 336 9.37 -8.48 -18.26
C PHE A 336 8.47 -7.55 -17.43
N ALA A 337 7.19 -7.88 -17.28
CA ALA A 337 6.24 -7.05 -16.56
C ALA A 337 6.50 -7.05 -15.03
N LEU A 338 7.11 -8.11 -14.48
CA LEU A 338 7.59 -8.16 -13.11
C LEU A 338 8.87 -7.32 -12.97
N TRP A 339 9.88 -7.56 -13.83
CA TRP A 339 11.18 -6.93 -13.72
C TRP A 339 11.18 -5.42 -13.89
N ARG A 340 10.29 -4.87 -14.73
CA ARG A 340 10.13 -3.41 -14.84
C ARG A 340 9.61 -2.75 -13.55
N ARG A 341 9.06 -3.55 -12.61
CA ARG A 341 8.53 -3.09 -11.33
C ARG A 341 9.52 -3.19 -10.19
N ILE A 342 10.47 -4.09 -10.28
CA ILE A 342 11.46 -4.32 -9.22
C ILE A 342 12.57 -3.29 -9.31
N HIS A 343 12.80 -2.58 -8.21
CA HIS A 343 13.98 -1.75 -8.01
C HIS A 343 14.75 -2.28 -6.79
N LEU A 344 15.89 -2.91 -7.05
CA LEU A 344 16.76 -3.44 -5.99
C LEU A 344 17.69 -2.33 -5.51
N VAL A 345 17.44 -1.83 -4.31
CA VAL A 345 18.27 -0.81 -3.66
C VAL A 345 19.34 -1.49 -2.83
N PRO A 346 20.63 -1.36 -3.19
CA PRO A 346 21.70 -2.03 -2.47
C PRO A 346 22.10 -1.24 -1.22
N PHE A 347 22.04 -1.90 -0.05
CA PHE A 347 22.59 -1.44 1.22
C PHE A 347 23.95 -2.10 1.41
N THR A 348 25.00 -1.45 0.90
CA THR A 348 26.33 -2.03 0.77
C THR A 348 27.21 -1.90 2.01
N LYS A 349 26.94 -0.90 2.86
CA LYS A 349 27.72 -0.66 4.08
C LYS A 349 27.25 -1.60 5.18
N THR A 350 28.16 -2.29 5.81
CA THR A 350 27.91 -3.08 7.02
C THR A 350 28.49 -2.35 8.22
N VAL A 351 27.73 -2.21 9.30
CA VAL A 351 28.17 -1.60 10.56
C VAL A 351 28.87 -2.67 11.39
N GLU A 352 30.07 -2.37 11.89
CA GLU A 352 30.80 -3.25 12.81
C GLU A 352 30.00 -3.47 14.10
N GLU A 353 30.15 -4.62 14.73
CA GLU A 353 29.35 -4.99 15.90
C GLU A 353 29.55 -4.03 17.08
N THR A 354 30.75 -3.46 17.19
CA THR A 354 31.13 -2.47 18.20
C THR A 354 30.46 -1.11 18.00
N ASP A 355 30.03 -0.80 16.78
CA ASP A 355 29.51 0.51 16.39
C ASP A 355 27.98 0.49 16.25
N VAL A 356 27.35 -0.65 16.53
CA VAL A 356 25.89 -0.77 16.49
C VAL A 356 25.29 -0.09 17.72
N ASP A 357 24.55 0.99 17.51
CA ASP A 357 23.70 1.59 18.52
C ASP A 357 22.27 1.03 18.45
N PRO A 358 21.86 0.18 19.40
CA PRO A 358 20.52 -0.41 19.40
C PRO A 358 19.41 0.60 19.76
N GLN A 359 19.75 1.79 20.30
CA GLN A 359 18.79 2.82 20.68
C GLN A 359 18.62 3.90 19.61
N LEU A 360 19.46 3.95 18.60
CA LEU A 360 19.46 5.00 17.57
C LEU A 360 18.08 5.20 16.92
N ALA A 361 17.40 4.11 16.53
CA ALA A 361 16.05 4.22 15.96
C ALA A 361 15.06 4.83 16.97
N ASN A 362 15.11 4.40 18.23
CA ASN A 362 14.22 4.88 19.28
C ASN A 362 14.46 6.36 19.58
N GLU A 363 15.72 6.79 19.64
CA GLU A 363 16.11 8.19 19.88
C GLU A 363 15.63 9.09 18.73
N ILE A 364 15.84 8.69 17.48
CA ILE A 364 15.34 9.43 16.32
C ILE A 364 13.80 9.49 16.35
N ILE A 365 13.14 8.37 16.62
CA ILE A 365 11.67 8.31 16.68
C ILE A 365 11.13 9.21 17.80
N ALA A 366 11.78 9.24 18.94
CA ALA A 366 11.32 10.03 20.08
C ALA A 366 11.51 11.54 19.88
N ASN A 367 12.56 11.95 19.16
CA ASN A 367 13.02 13.35 19.18
C ASN A 367 13.04 14.04 17.80
N GLU A 368 13.12 13.31 16.69
CA GLU A 368 13.45 13.88 15.38
C GLU A 368 12.39 13.61 14.28
N LEU A 369 11.28 12.92 14.56
CA LEU A 369 10.29 12.59 13.52
C LEU A 369 9.79 13.79 12.71
N PRO A 370 9.55 15.00 13.27
CA PRO A 370 9.18 16.16 12.47
C PRO A 370 10.24 16.53 11.43
N GLY A 371 11.54 16.43 11.76
CA GLY A 371 12.64 16.66 10.84
C GLY A 371 12.78 15.53 9.79
N VAL A 372 12.50 14.28 10.17
CA VAL A 372 12.42 13.15 9.23
C VAL A 372 11.29 13.39 8.23
N LEU A 373 10.13 13.88 8.68
CA LEU A 373 9.02 14.23 7.80
C LEU A 373 9.36 15.41 6.89
N ALA A 374 10.06 16.43 7.39
CA ALA A 374 10.54 17.54 6.55
C ALA A 374 11.49 17.06 5.45
N TRP A 375 12.42 16.15 5.78
CA TRP A 375 13.32 15.52 4.80
C TRP A 375 12.55 14.69 3.77
N ALA A 376 11.55 13.92 4.18
CA ALA A 376 10.70 13.14 3.28
C ALA A 376 9.82 14.05 2.41
N ALA A 377 9.31 15.17 2.94
CA ALA A 377 8.53 16.16 2.20
C ALA A 377 9.38 16.83 1.11
N GLN A 378 10.66 17.15 1.38
CA GLN A 378 11.59 17.58 0.35
C GLN A 378 11.76 16.51 -0.74
N GLY A 379 11.89 15.24 -0.35
CA GLY A 379 11.92 14.11 -1.29
C GLY A 379 10.65 14.00 -2.14
N CYS A 380 9.48 14.38 -1.58
CA CYS A 380 8.22 14.42 -2.33
C CYS A 380 8.23 15.53 -3.39
N LEU A 381 8.78 16.70 -3.10
CA LEU A 381 8.97 17.78 -4.09
C LEU A 381 9.93 17.35 -5.21
N GLU A 382 11.04 16.74 -4.85
CA GLU A 382 11.99 16.18 -5.82
C GLU A 382 11.35 15.10 -6.71
N TYR A 383 10.52 14.24 -6.12
CA TYR A 383 9.75 13.24 -6.86
C TYR A 383 8.79 13.88 -7.86
N GLN A 384 8.10 14.94 -7.49
CA GLN A 384 7.18 15.65 -8.40
C GLN A 384 7.90 16.24 -9.62
N GLN A 385 9.14 16.69 -9.45
CA GLN A 385 9.94 17.28 -10.52
C GLN A 385 10.65 16.24 -11.38
N HIS A 386 11.23 15.21 -10.75
CA HIS A 386 12.18 14.29 -11.38
C HIS A 386 11.69 12.85 -11.46
N ARG A 387 10.51 12.55 -10.91
CA ARG A 387 10.04 11.20 -10.70
C ARG A 387 11.04 10.42 -9.83
N LEU A 388 10.97 9.07 -9.84
CA LEU A 388 11.92 8.28 -9.05
C LEU A 388 13.33 8.30 -9.62
N ALA A 389 13.50 8.33 -10.95
CA ALA A 389 14.78 8.42 -11.65
C ALA A 389 15.86 7.52 -11.00
N ALA A 390 15.72 6.20 -11.15
CA ALA A 390 16.61 5.23 -10.52
C ALA A 390 18.07 5.45 -10.96
N PRO A 391 19.04 5.58 -10.01
CA PRO A 391 20.43 5.74 -10.32
C PRO A 391 21.04 4.46 -10.88
N LYS A 392 22.21 4.58 -11.50
CA LYS A 392 22.93 3.46 -12.11
C LYS A 392 23.14 2.29 -11.14
N ALA A 393 23.47 2.58 -9.89
CA ALA A 393 23.67 1.55 -8.86
C ALA A 393 22.41 0.68 -8.62
N VAL A 394 21.21 1.28 -8.64
CA VAL A 394 19.94 0.58 -8.49
C VAL A 394 19.59 -0.20 -9.77
N VAL A 395 19.84 0.37 -10.95
CA VAL A 395 19.62 -0.29 -12.23
C VAL A 395 20.52 -1.51 -12.38
N ASP A 396 21.82 -1.34 -12.12
CA ASP A 396 22.81 -2.42 -12.21
C ASP A 396 22.52 -3.54 -11.19
N ALA A 397 22.19 -3.20 -9.96
CA ALA A 397 21.82 -4.18 -8.93
C ALA A 397 20.57 -4.96 -9.32
N THR A 398 19.56 -4.30 -9.90
CA THR A 398 18.34 -4.95 -10.39
C THR A 398 18.63 -5.88 -11.56
N GLN A 399 19.48 -5.45 -12.50
CA GLN A 399 19.89 -6.28 -13.64
C GLN A 399 20.73 -7.49 -13.20
N SER A 400 21.64 -7.30 -12.24
CA SER A 400 22.39 -8.41 -11.62
C SER A 400 21.45 -9.44 -10.98
N TYR A 401 20.49 -8.98 -10.19
CA TYR A 401 19.49 -9.85 -9.59
C TYR A 401 18.69 -10.63 -10.64
N LYS A 402 18.27 -9.97 -11.73
CA LYS A 402 17.58 -10.62 -12.83
C LYS A 402 18.44 -11.74 -13.45
N ASN A 403 19.71 -11.45 -13.71
CA ASN A 403 20.64 -12.42 -14.28
C ASN A 403 20.88 -13.62 -13.34
N GLU A 404 21.01 -13.35 -12.03
CA GLU A 404 21.14 -14.38 -10.99
C GLU A 404 19.90 -15.29 -10.87
N THR A 405 18.73 -14.86 -11.33
CA THR A 405 17.50 -15.66 -11.32
C THR A 405 17.22 -16.40 -12.62
N ASP A 406 18.01 -16.15 -13.67
CA ASP A 406 17.89 -16.89 -14.93
C ASP A 406 18.60 -18.25 -14.83
N THR A 407 17.87 -19.22 -14.31
CA THR A 407 18.39 -20.57 -14.09
C THR A 407 18.78 -21.27 -15.41
N VAL A 408 18.24 -20.82 -16.55
CA VAL A 408 18.65 -21.35 -17.86
C VAL A 408 20.02 -20.82 -18.24
N GLU A 409 20.22 -19.51 -18.09
CA GLU A 409 21.51 -18.87 -18.35
C GLU A 409 22.60 -19.37 -17.38
N GLN A 410 22.23 -19.57 -16.11
CA GLN A 410 23.13 -20.18 -15.12
C GLN A 410 23.56 -21.60 -15.53
N PHE A 411 22.62 -22.43 -15.97
CA PHE A 411 22.95 -23.78 -16.47
C PHE A 411 23.90 -23.71 -17.66
N LEU A 412 23.61 -22.86 -18.64
CA LEU A 412 24.47 -22.73 -19.82
C LEU A 412 25.87 -22.26 -19.44
N THR A 413 25.96 -21.24 -18.58
CA THR A 413 27.24 -20.67 -18.13
C THR A 413 28.04 -21.65 -17.28
N ASN A 414 27.43 -22.28 -16.28
CA ASN A 414 28.12 -23.19 -15.35
C ASN A 414 28.63 -24.46 -16.04
N CYS A 415 27.90 -24.93 -17.05
CA CYS A 415 28.32 -26.07 -17.86
C CYS A 415 29.18 -25.67 -19.08
N GLY A 416 29.53 -24.40 -19.23
CA GLY A 416 30.33 -23.89 -20.36
C GLY A 416 29.65 -24.07 -21.72
N ILE A 417 28.31 -24.14 -21.75
CA ILE A 417 27.55 -24.43 -22.97
C ILE A 417 27.40 -23.13 -23.76
N GLN A 418 27.72 -23.18 -25.03
CA GLN A 418 27.45 -22.12 -26.01
C GLN A 418 26.29 -22.57 -26.91
N ALA A 419 25.34 -21.70 -27.12
CA ALA A 419 24.15 -21.97 -27.95
C ALA A 419 23.83 -20.74 -28.82
N GLY A 420 23.36 -20.98 -30.03
CA GLY A 420 22.94 -19.92 -30.94
C GLY A 420 23.40 -20.12 -32.37
N PRO A 421 22.87 -19.36 -33.34
CA PRO A 421 23.04 -19.61 -34.78
C PRO A 421 24.50 -19.46 -35.26
N GLN A 422 25.36 -18.77 -34.49
CA GLN A 422 26.77 -18.59 -34.79
C GLN A 422 27.66 -19.69 -34.18
N VAL A 423 27.10 -20.58 -33.36
CA VAL A 423 27.84 -21.65 -32.71
C VAL A 423 28.01 -22.82 -33.67
N ALA A 424 29.24 -23.11 -34.04
CA ALA A 424 29.59 -24.30 -34.79
C ALA A 424 29.74 -25.45 -33.84
N GLY A 425 28.72 -26.30 -33.73
CA GLY A 425 28.78 -27.50 -32.87
C GLY A 425 27.48 -28.28 -32.86
N GLU A 426 27.62 -29.57 -32.56
CA GLU A 426 26.49 -30.47 -32.34
C GLU A 426 26.71 -31.23 -31.04
N THR A 427 25.70 -31.26 -30.18
CA THR A 427 25.76 -31.95 -28.90
C THR A 427 24.72 -33.05 -28.81
N SER A 428 25.11 -34.24 -28.36
CA SER A 428 24.18 -35.35 -28.13
C SER A 428 23.09 -34.93 -27.14
N SER A 429 21.82 -35.10 -27.51
CA SER A 429 20.68 -34.81 -26.64
C SER A 429 20.72 -35.63 -25.35
N THR A 430 21.28 -36.81 -25.35
CA THR A 430 21.43 -37.67 -24.17
C THR A 430 22.48 -37.09 -23.24
N ALA A 431 23.67 -36.75 -23.76
CA ALA A 431 24.74 -36.17 -22.96
C ALA A 431 24.35 -34.79 -22.41
N PHE A 432 23.71 -33.94 -23.22
CA PHE A 432 23.18 -32.64 -22.81
C PHE A 432 22.14 -32.80 -21.69
N ARG A 433 21.27 -33.83 -21.81
CA ARG A 433 20.28 -34.12 -20.78
C ARG A 433 20.90 -34.60 -19.47
N ALA A 434 21.93 -35.44 -19.54
CA ALA A 434 22.63 -35.92 -18.37
C ALA A 434 23.30 -34.77 -17.58
N ALA A 435 24.03 -33.91 -18.29
CA ALA A 435 24.65 -32.74 -17.65
C ALA A 435 23.57 -31.75 -17.08
N HIS A 436 22.43 -31.64 -17.76
CA HIS A 436 21.34 -30.87 -17.23
C HIS A 436 20.74 -31.46 -15.95
N ASP A 437 20.52 -32.77 -15.89
CA ASP A 437 19.88 -33.39 -14.75
C ASP A 437 20.82 -33.37 -13.54
N GLU A 438 22.17 -33.56 -13.74
CA GLU A 438 23.19 -33.34 -12.73
C GLU A 438 23.22 -31.93 -12.20
N TRP A 439 23.23 -30.91 -13.09
CA TRP A 439 23.18 -29.52 -12.68
C TRP A 439 21.89 -29.19 -11.90
N CYS A 440 20.75 -29.76 -12.32
CA CYS A 440 19.48 -29.53 -11.61
C CYS A 440 19.51 -30.11 -10.18
N GLU A 441 20.17 -31.23 -9.96
CA GLU A 441 20.34 -31.83 -8.64
C GLU A 441 21.15 -30.91 -7.72
N ASP A 442 22.25 -30.36 -8.21
CA ASP A 442 23.11 -29.43 -7.48
C ASP A 442 22.42 -28.08 -7.24
N ALA A 443 21.69 -27.57 -8.22
CA ALA A 443 20.98 -26.28 -8.14
C ALA A 443 19.62 -26.36 -7.41
N GLY A 444 19.16 -27.58 -7.05
CA GLY A 444 17.84 -27.78 -6.43
C GLY A 444 16.65 -27.42 -7.35
N GLU A 445 16.84 -27.55 -8.66
CA GLU A 445 15.80 -27.33 -9.66
C GLU A 445 15.09 -28.64 -10.03
N ASN A 446 13.81 -28.55 -10.43
CA ASN A 446 13.09 -29.71 -10.90
C ASN A 446 13.50 -30.04 -12.35
N PRO A 447 14.15 -31.19 -12.64
CA PRO A 447 14.74 -31.50 -13.93
C PRO A 447 13.72 -31.45 -15.08
N ARG A 448 12.49 -31.91 -14.85
CA ARG A 448 11.47 -31.95 -15.89
C ARG A 448 10.98 -30.57 -16.29
N SER A 449 10.67 -29.72 -15.32
CA SER A 449 10.16 -28.36 -15.57
C SER A 449 11.26 -27.45 -16.11
N HIS A 450 12.48 -27.58 -15.57
CA HIS A 450 13.64 -26.80 -16.01
C HIS A 450 14.05 -27.15 -17.45
N TRP A 451 14.05 -28.45 -17.81
CA TRP A 451 14.32 -28.89 -19.18
C TRP A 451 13.40 -28.25 -20.21
N ASN A 452 12.12 -28.11 -19.88
CA ASN A 452 11.18 -27.46 -20.80
C ASN A 452 11.57 -26.00 -21.07
N LYS A 453 12.09 -25.29 -20.04
CA LYS A 453 12.58 -23.91 -20.19
C LYS A 453 13.86 -23.87 -21.03
N VAL A 454 14.84 -24.75 -20.74
CA VAL A 454 16.08 -24.87 -21.52
C VAL A 454 15.78 -25.19 -22.98
N SER A 455 14.93 -26.20 -23.22
CA SER A 455 14.57 -26.59 -24.58
C SER A 455 13.83 -25.48 -25.36
N ALA A 456 12.98 -24.70 -24.68
CA ALA A 456 12.31 -23.55 -25.29
C ALA A 456 13.32 -22.43 -25.59
N HIS A 457 14.23 -22.14 -24.67
CA HIS A 457 15.28 -21.15 -24.87
C HIS A 457 16.18 -21.48 -26.06
N LEU A 458 16.69 -22.71 -26.13
CA LEU A 458 17.54 -23.16 -27.24
C LEU A 458 16.84 -23.01 -28.60
N LYS A 459 15.55 -23.33 -28.67
CA LYS A 459 14.76 -23.14 -29.91
C LYS A 459 14.60 -21.67 -30.27
N GLN A 460 14.42 -20.77 -29.29
CA GLN A 460 14.37 -19.32 -29.52
C GLN A 460 15.71 -18.80 -30.04
N GLU A 461 16.82 -19.34 -29.55
CA GLU A 461 18.18 -19.05 -30.04
C GLU A 461 18.51 -19.73 -31.37
N GLY A 462 17.56 -20.33 -32.04
CA GLY A 462 17.75 -20.94 -33.37
C GLY A 462 18.41 -22.30 -33.34
N CYS A 463 18.57 -22.92 -32.16
CA CYS A 463 19.10 -24.29 -32.06
C CYS A 463 18.03 -25.32 -32.45
N VAL A 464 18.41 -26.34 -33.18
CA VAL A 464 17.48 -27.35 -33.67
C VAL A 464 17.79 -28.73 -33.09
N ASN A 465 16.78 -29.38 -32.50
CA ASN A 465 16.89 -30.77 -32.06
C ASN A 465 16.44 -31.72 -33.18
N ARG A 466 17.41 -32.38 -33.81
CA ARG A 466 17.14 -33.26 -34.97
C ARG A 466 17.40 -34.72 -34.64
N ARG A 467 16.68 -35.62 -35.31
CA ARG A 467 16.89 -37.07 -35.25
C ARG A 467 18.02 -37.50 -36.19
N VAL A 468 18.94 -38.27 -35.68
CA VAL A 468 20.06 -38.85 -36.44
C VAL A 468 20.11 -40.36 -36.22
N HIS A 469 20.92 -41.07 -37.07
CA HIS A 469 21.12 -42.50 -36.85
C HIS A 469 21.85 -42.71 -35.49
N GLY A 470 21.18 -43.34 -34.55
CA GLY A 470 21.73 -43.56 -33.18
C GLY A 470 21.22 -42.60 -32.11
N GLY A 471 20.32 -41.64 -32.41
CA GLY A 471 19.77 -40.75 -31.37
C GLY A 471 19.22 -39.41 -31.83
N ARG A 472 19.37 -38.41 -30.94
CA ARG A 472 19.02 -37.01 -31.23
C ARG A 472 20.20 -36.08 -30.94
N LEU A 473 20.39 -35.09 -31.77
CA LEU A 473 21.42 -34.05 -31.60
C LEU A 473 20.77 -32.67 -31.54
N TRP A 474 21.36 -31.78 -30.71
CA TRP A 474 21.16 -30.37 -30.80
C TRP A 474 22.22 -29.76 -31.69
N SER A 475 21.81 -29.16 -32.83
CA SER A 475 22.70 -28.35 -33.66
C SER A 475 22.77 -26.91 -33.12
N HIS A 476 23.88 -26.25 -33.41
CA HIS A 476 24.21 -24.92 -32.88
C HIS A 476 24.32 -24.88 -31.36
N VAL A 477 24.76 -25.98 -30.74
CA VAL A 477 25.04 -26.13 -29.31
C VAL A 477 26.41 -26.80 -29.16
N SER A 478 27.30 -26.12 -28.47
CA SER A 478 28.64 -26.65 -28.10
C SER A 478 28.72 -26.81 -26.59
N MET A 479 29.15 -27.98 -26.15
CA MET A 479 29.35 -28.30 -24.73
C MET A 479 30.78 -28.84 -24.52
N PRO A 480 31.56 -28.29 -23.56
CA PRO A 480 32.92 -28.73 -23.30
C PRO A 480 32.96 -30.24 -22.95
N GLY A 481 33.94 -30.98 -23.50
CA GLY A 481 34.15 -32.40 -23.23
C GLY A 481 33.25 -33.36 -23.99
N ILE A 482 32.31 -32.91 -24.81
CA ILE A 482 31.38 -33.74 -25.58
C ILE A 482 31.31 -33.28 -27.08
N THR A 483 32.43 -32.85 -27.61
CA THR A 483 32.51 -32.59 -29.05
C THR A 483 32.71 -33.94 -29.76
N GLN A 484 31.65 -34.43 -30.44
CA GLN A 484 31.87 -35.43 -31.46
C GLN A 484 32.52 -34.72 -32.65
N GLU A 485 33.76 -35.07 -32.94
CA GLU A 485 34.37 -34.79 -34.22
C GLU A 485 33.42 -35.28 -35.29
N THR A 486 33.05 -34.39 -36.20
CA THR A 486 32.30 -34.75 -37.42
C THR A 486 33.15 -35.73 -38.20
N THR A 487 32.90 -36.99 -38.02
CA THR A 487 33.47 -37.99 -38.93
C THR A 487 32.84 -37.68 -40.30
N GLN A 488 33.64 -37.05 -41.16
CA GLN A 488 33.40 -37.04 -42.62
C GLN A 488 33.24 -38.47 -43.10
N TYR A 489 32.02 -38.91 -43.29
CA TYR A 489 31.75 -40.00 -44.21
C TYR A 489 31.34 -39.32 -45.52
N ASP A 490 32.38 -39.10 -46.35
CA ASP A 490 32.24 -39.00 -47.81
C ASP A 490 31.70 -40.34 -48.33
N ARG A 491 30.68 -40.22 -49.16
CA ARG A 491 30.06 -41.04 -50.18
C ARG A 491 28.64 -41.53 -49.92
#